data_ab3a1f5c2bedbeee2881426aa993fd83
#
_entry.id   ab3a1f5c2bedbeee2881426aa993fd83
#
_cell.length_a   1.000
_cell.length_b   1.000
_cell.length_c   1.000
_cell.angle_alpha   90.00
_cell.angle_beta   90.00
_cell.angle_gamma   90.00
#
_symmetry.space_group_name_H-M   'P 1'
#
loop_
_entity.id
_entity.type
_entity.pdbx_description
1 polymer ?
#
loop_
_entity_poly.entity_id
_entity_poly.type
_entity_poly.pdbx_seq_one_letter_code
_entity_poly.pdbx_strand_id
1 'polypeptide(L)'
;MAIEITSRSLAGVPGKTASHKEIQRLPPSATEKRISRSLLAPRLMRRNFSSRAPELSGGNAVILSIPKSGRTWVRTFLYAYFCKRYGREFTLEPEHYCEPGIPRLIFSHDMFEHRTKGDLWDRIRGKYLVPKKELRRAKIVLLVRDPRDCFVSLYVQMTRRDPGAPAEFKRKTVSDLLRDKKFGIRAIVRTMNAWLNEFSGRDDFTIIRYESLREAPAGNFRTLLALLGETTPDMSIFQEALDFSRFDNMQKLEAAGAFDSKILRPGDVRDPESFKVRRGKIGGYREYLSTEDQKYAAEALSKLDSGFGY
;
A
#
# COMPACT_ATOMS: atom_id res chain seq x y z
N MET A 1 42.63 49.73 17.75
CA MET A 1 43.81 48.87 17.83
C MET A 1 43.61 47.74 16.83
N ALA A 2 44.23 47.93 15.67
CA ALA A 2 44.18 46.97 14.57
C ALA A 2 45.34 45.97 14.72
N ILE A 3 45.07 44.71 14.42
CA ILE A 3 46.15 43.74 14.15
C ILE A 3 45.77 43.01 12.89
N GLU A 4 46.45 43.36 11.81
CA GLU A 4 46.63 42.55 10.59
C GLU A 4 47.46 41.33 10.89
N ILE A 5 47.11 40.15 10.31
CA ILE A 5 48.07 39.08 10.07
C ILE A 5 47.78 38.44 8.71
N THR A 6 48.64 38.74 7.82
CA THR A 6 49.16 38.16 6.58
C THR A 6 48.70 36.78 6.14
N SER A 7 48.39 36.73 4.84
CA SER A 7 48.34 35.62 3.91
C SER A 7 49.58 34.73 3.89
N ARG A 8 49.42 33.44 3.85
CA ARG A 8 50.37 32.49 3.25
C ARG A 8 49.67 31.50 2.35
N SER A 9 49.94 31.64 1.09
CA SER A 9 49.70 30.69 0.01
C SER A 9 50.50 29.39 0.25
N LEU A 10 49.86 28.24 0.11
CA LEU A 10 50.55 27.00 -0.22
C LEU A 10 49.74 26.23 -1.27
N ALA A 11 50.48 25.83 -2.26
CA ALA A 11 50.08 25.22 -3.50
C ALA A 11 49.50 23.80 -3.40
N GLY A 12 48.58 23.49 -4.26
CA GLY A 12 48.51 22.33 -5.14
C GLY A 12 48.49 20.92 -4.54
N VAL A 13 47.27 20.32 -4.46
CA VAL A 13 47.13 18.86 -4.59
C VAL A 13 45.98 18.60 -5.58
N PRO A 14 46.18 17.79 -6.63
CA PRO A 14 45.14 17.57 -7.65
C PRO A 14 44.05 16.66 -7.12
N GLY A 15 42.80 17.16 -7.21
CA GLY A 15 41.63 16.40 -6.88
C GLY A 15 41.41 15.21 -7.83
N LYS A 16 41.32 14.03 -7.26
CA LYS A 16 40.83 12.85 -7.94
C LYS A 16 39.31 12.99 -8.08
N THR A 17 38.85 13.17 -9.31
CA THR A 17 37.45 13.03 -9.71
C THR A 17 36.99 11.62 -9.39
N ALA A 18 36.05 11.51 -8.47
CA ALA A 18 35.33 10.27 -8.21
C ALA A 18 34.43 9.97 -9.41
N SER A 19 34.82 8.95 -10.16
CA SER A 19 34.03 8.35 -11.24
C SER A 19 32.69 7.85 -10.68
N HIS A 20 31.61 8.33 -11.26
CA HIS A 20 30.30 7.69 -11.14
C HIS A 20 30.42 6.25 -11.64
N LYS A 21 30.44 5.28 -10.74
CA LYS A 21 30.21 3.88 -11.10
C LYS A 21 28.76 3.74 -11.50
N GLU A 22 28.55 3.71 -12.80
CA GLU A 22 27.38 3.18 -13.45
C GLU A 22 27.13 1.76 -12.94
N ILE A 23 26.02 1.57 -12.21
CA ILE A 23 25.58 0.23 -11.80
C ILE A 23 25.07 -0.46 -13.07
N GLN A 24 25.94 -1.20 -13.72
CA GLN A 24 25.58 -2.08 -14.83
C GLN A 24 24.59 -3.14 -14.30
N ARG A 25 23.35 -3.05 -14.76
CA ARG A 25 22.33 -4.09 -14.58
C ARG A 25 22.78 -5.30 -15.39
N LEU A 26 23.15 -6.38 -14.71
CA LEU A 26 23.35 -7.67 -15.35
C LEU A 26 22.02 -8.16 -15.94
N PRO A 27 21.95 -8.59 -17.18
CA PRO A 27 20.74 -9.20 -17.73
C PRO A 27 20.45 -10.52 -17.00
N PRO A 28 19.18 -10.84 -16.71
CA PRO A 28 18.83 -12.09 -16.04
C PRO A 28 19.25 -13.29 -16.92
N SER A 29 19.90 -14.29 -16.27
CA SER A 29 20.37 -15.49 -16.95
C SER A 29 19.21 -16.26 -17.58
N ALA A 30 19.47 -16.92 -18.70
CA ALA A 30 18.47 -17.69 -19.46
C ALA A 30 17.83 -18.83 -18.63
N THR A 31 18.44 -19.24 -17.54
CA THR A 31 17.98 -20.30 -16.65
C THR A 31 16.86 -19.82 -15.71
N GLU A 32 16.87 -18.54 -15.30
CA GLU A 32 15.81 -17.96 -14.46
C GLU A 32 14.48 -17.78 -15.18
N LYS A 33 14.52 -17.60 -16.52
CA LYS A 33 13.30 -17.46 -17.34
C LYS A 33 12.47 -18.75 -17.45
N ARG A 34 13.01 -19.90 -17.10
CA ARG A 34 12.35 -21.20 -17.33
C ARG A 34 11.55 -21.72 -16.13
N ILE A 35 11.81 -21.27 -14.92
CA ILE A 35 11.12 -21.75 -13.69
C ILE A 35 9.82 -21.00 -13.43
N SER A 36 9.66 -19.77 -13.95
CA SER A 36 8.48 -18.93 -13.75
C SER A 36 7.23 -19.31 -14.55
N ARG A 37 7.31 -20.30 -15.47
CA ARG A 37 6.20 -20.60 -16.40
C ARG A 37 5.20 -21.67 -15.94
N SER A 38 5.37 -22.33 -14.81
CA SER A 38 4.57 -23.53 -14.48
C SER A 38 3.42 -23.34 -13.47
N LEU A 39 3.17 -22.13 -12.99
CA LEU A 39 1.97 -21.84 -12.17
C LEU A 39 1.17 -20.70 -12.82
N LEU A 40 0.66 -20.94 -14.01
CA LEU A 40 -0.33 -20.07 -14.64
C LEU A 40 -1.61 -20.07 -13.79
N ALA A 41 -1.68 -19.15 -12.81
CA ALA A 41 -2.97 -18.69 -12.36
C ALA A 41 -3.75 -18.21 -13.60
N PRO A 42 -5.03 -18.61 -13.79
CA PRO A 42 -5.78 -18.19 -14.96
C PRO A 42 -5.73 -16.66 -15.05
N ARG A 43 -5.24 -16.17 -16.19
CA ARG A 43 -5.14 -14.75 -16.48
C ARG A 43 -6.54 -14.16 -16.33
N LEU A 44 -6.79 -13.44 -15.25
CA LEU A 44 -8.08 -12.77 -15.03
C LEU A 44 -8.34 -11.86 -16.23
N MET A 45 -9.41 -12.13 -16.97
CA MET A 45 -9.83 -11.28 -18.08
C MET A 45 -10.33 -9.95 -17.53
N ARG A 46 -9.43 -8.98 -17.37
CA ARG A 46 -9.82 -7.61 -17.06
C ARG A 46 -10.60 -7.04 -18.23
N ARG A 47 -11.83 -6.69 -18.00
CA ARG A 47 -12.65 -5.98 -18.97
C ARG A 47 -12.36 -4.49 -18.93
N ASN A 48 -12.58 -3.79 -20.05
CA ASN A 48 -12.51 -2.32 -20.11
C ASN A 48 -13.71 -1.66 -19.40
N PHE A 49 -14.68 -2.44 -18.94
CA PHE A 49 -15.92 -1.99 -18.34
C PHE A 49 -16.02 -2.54 -16.91
N SER A 50 -16.26 -1.65 -15.95
CA SER A 50 -16.63 -2.00 -14.58
C SER A 50 -17.83 -1.16 -14.18
N SER A 51 -18.78 -1.71 -13.42
CA SER A 51 -19.90 -0.94 -12.85
C SER A 51 -19.44 0.09 -11.81
N ARG A 52 -18.19 0.05 -11.38
CA ARG A 52 -17.51 1.07 -10.56
C ARG A 52 -16.61 1.98 -11.41
N ALA A 53 -16.88 2.06 -12.72
CA ALA A 53 -16.05 2.82 -13.66
C ALA A 53 -15.82 4.29 -13.26
N PRO A 54 -16.78 5.06 -12.70
CA PRO A 54 -16.53 6.42 -12.26
C PRO A 54 -15.49 6.51 -11.13
N GLU A 55 -15.56 5.60 -10.14
CA GLU A 55 -14.61 5.54 -9.03
C GLU A 55 -13.22 5.05 -9.45
N LEU A 56 -13.15 4.23 -10.49
CA LEU A 56 -11.95 3.54 -10.95
C LEU A 56 -11.42 4.09 -12.29
N SER A 57 -11.84 5.28 -12.71
CA SER A 57 -11.45 5.87 -13.99
C SER A 57 -10.74 7.20 -13.83
N GLY A 58 -9.91 7.59 -14.82
CA GLY A 58 -9.24 8.88 -14.88
C GLY A 58 -8.14 9.10 -13.84
N GLY A 59 -7.57 8.03 -13.28
CA GLY A 59 -6.52 8.14 -12.25
C GLY A 59 -5.13 8.40 -12.83
N ASN A 60 -4.34 9.24 -12.14
CA ASN A 60 -2.92 9.43 -12.44
C ASN A 60 -2.08 8.26 -11.90
N ALA A 61 -2.51 7.68 -10.77
CA ALA A 61 -1.92 6.49 -10.22
C ALA A 61 -2.98 5.55 -9.62
N VAL A 62 -2.68 4.26 -9.67
CA VAL A 62 -3.47 3.20 -9.04
C VAL A 62 -2.66 2.61 -7.89
N ILE A 63 -3.19 2.72 -6.68
CA ILE A 63 -2.60 2.16 -5.47
C ILE A 63 -3.34 0.85 -5.15
N LEU A 64 -2.71 -0.25 -5.53
CA LEU A 64 -3.19 -1.60 -5.25
C LEU A 64 -2.70 -2.05 -3.88
N SER A 65 -3.52 -2.74 -3.14
CA SER A 65 -3.12 -3.28 -1.83
C SER A 65 -3.97 -4.46 -1.40
N ILE A 66 -3.39 -5.39 -0.67
CA ILE A 66 -4.18 -6.28 0.20
C ILE A 66 -4.87 -5.41 1.27
N PRO A 67 -6.09 -5.73 1.70
CA PRO A 67 -6.69 -5.07 2.85
C PRO A 67 -5.72 -5.07 4.03
N LYS A 68 -5.64 -3.94 4.77
CA LYS A 68 -4.82 -3.80 5.98
C LYS A 68 -3.30 -3.60 5.75
N SER A 69 -2.87 -3.32 4.52
CA SER A 69 -1.46 -2.96 4.19
C SER A 69 -1.11 -1.49 4.46
N GLY A 70 -1.92 -0.72 5.19
CA GLY A 70 -1.62 0.69 5.50
C GLY A 70 -2.20 1.70 4.51
N ARG A 71 -3.10 1.29 3.62
CA ARG A 71 -3.71 2.17 2.59
C ARG A 71 -4.28 3.48 3.15
N THR A 72 -4.92 3.45 4.32
CA THR A 72 -5.47 4.66 4.95
C THR A 72 -4.37 5.62 5.33
N TRP A 73 -3.23 5.15 5.86
CA TRP A 73 -2.09 5.99 6.19
C TRP A 73 -1.52 6.70 4.95
N VAL A 74 -1.24 5.93 3.90
CA VAL A 74 -0.77 6.49 2.62
C VAL A 74 -1.76 7.52 2.06
N ARG A 75 -3.07 7.22 2.11
CA ARG A 75 -4.11 8.15 1.68
C ARG A 75 -4.11 9.44 2.51
N THR A 76 -4.05 9.33 3.83
CA THR A 76 -4.04 10.49 4.74
C THR A 76 -2.85 11.38 4.45
N PHE A 77 -1.64 10.82 4.33
CA PHE A 77 -0.45 11.59 4.00
C PHE A 77 -0.58 12.32 2.65
N LEU A 78 -0.91 11.58 1.59
CA LEU A 78 -0.97 12.14 0.24
C LEU A 78 -1.99 13.28 0.15
N TYR A 79 -3.16 13.10 0.74
CA TYR A 79 -4.19 14.13 0.67
C TYR A 79 -3.92 15.29 1.62
N ALA A 80 -3.30 15.07 2.77
CA ALA A 80 -2.83 16.16 3.62
C ALA A 80 -1.80 17.03 2.88
N TYR A 81 -0.86 16.39 2.18
CA TYR A 81 0.13 17.10 1.38
C TYR A 81 -0.52 17.87 0.21
N PHE A 82 -1.25 17.19 -0.67
CA PHE A 82 -1.78 17.81 -1.88
C PHE A 82 -2.86 18.87 -1.58
N CYS A 83 -3.77 18.62 -0.65
CA CYS A 83 -4.77 19.60 -0.28
C CYS A 83 -4.11 20.89 0.21
N LYS A 84 -3.14 20.78 1.12
CA LYS A 84 -2.43 21.95 1.64
C LYS A 84 -1.60 22.65 0.55
N ARG A 85 -0.92 21.88 -0.29
CA ARG A 85 -0.10 22.39 -1.40
C ARG A 85 -0.90 23.25 -2.38
N TYR A 86 -2.17 22.90 -2.57
CA TYR A 86 -3.08 23.59 -3.48
C TYR A 86 -4.16 24.44 -2.78
N GLY A 87 -4.00 24.72 -1.48
CA GLY A 87 -4.92 25.57 -0.72
C GLY A 87 -6.33 25.01 -0.58
N ARG A 88 -6.46 23.69 -0.47
CA ARG A 88 -7.75 22.98 -0.35
C ARG A 88 -7.96 22.45 1.05
N GLU A 89 -9.22 22.35 1.44
CA GLU A 89 -9.61 21.69 2.68
C GLU A 89 -9.31 20.20 2.61
N PHE A 90 -8.81 19.64 3.72
CA PHE A 90 -8.48 18.23 3.79
C PHE A 90 -9.74 17.35 3.75
N THR A 91 -9.73 16.32 2.93
CA THR A 91 -10.75 15.25 2.93
C THR A 91 -10.12 13.89 2.61
N LEU A 92 -10.77 12.81 3.04
CA LEU A 92 -10.41 11.44 2.70
C LEU A 92 -11.20 10.88 1.50
N GLU A 93 -12.18 11.63 0.99
CA GLU A 93 -13.07 11.17 -0.08
C GLU A 93 -12.49 11.55 -1.46
N PRO A 94 -12.25 10.56 -2.33
CA PRO A 94 -11.55 10.79 -3.60
C PRO A 94 -12.29 11.68 -4.59
N GLU A 95 -13.61 11.71 -4.56
CA GLU A 95 -14.44 12.45 -5.51
C GLU A 95 -14.29 13.97 -5.41
N HIS A 96 -13.81 14.45 -4.28
CA HIS A 96 -13.54 15.88 -4.06
C HIS A 96 -12.22 16.36 -4.66
N TYR A 97 -11.40 15.46 -5.24
CA TYR A 97 -10.06 15.77 -5.75
C TYR A 97 -9.96 15.79 -7.28
N CYS A 98 -11.05 16.11 -7.98
CA CYS A 98 -11.04 16.24 -9.44
C CYS A 98 -10.55 17.62 -9.91
N GLU A 99 -9.59 18.23 -9.20
CA GLU A 99 -9.12 19.57 -9.49
C GLU A 99 -7.72 19.58 -10.12
N PRO A 100 -7.41 20.60 -10.97
CA PRO A 100 -6.07 20.77 -11.52
C PRO A 100 -5.00 20.85 -10.41
N GLY A 101 -3.93 20.08 -10.56
CA GLY A 101 -2.80 20.04 -9.62
C GLY A 101 -2.89 18.96 -8.55
N ILE A 102 -4.07 18.48 -8.18
CA ILE A 102 -4.19 17.33 -7.26
C ILE A 102 -4.30 16.04 -8.07
N PRO A 103 -3.33 15.11 -7.94
CA PRO A 103 -3.38 13.88 -8.70
C PRO A 103 -4.56 13.01 -8.25
N ARG A 104 -5.34 12.55 -9.19
CA ARG A 104 -6.41 11.59 -8.91
C ARG A 104 -5.81 10.21 -8.64
N LEU A 105 -6.02 9.74 -7.43
CA LEU A 105 -5.49 8.46 -6.95
C LEU A 105 -6.61 7.43 -6.85
N ILE A 106 -6.45 6.31 -7.53
CA ILE A 106 -7.36 5.17 -7.44
C ILE A 106 -6.83 4.20 -6.40
N PHE A 107 -7.54 4.04 -5.28
CA PHE A 107 -7.22 3.06 -4.25
C PHE A 107 -8.10 1.83 -4.41
N SER A 108 -7.51 0.67 -4.68
CA SER A 108 -8.27 -0.55 -4.90
C SER A 108 -7.65 -1.77 -4.21
N HIS A 109 -8.50 -2.70 -3.79
CA HIS A 109 -8.11 -4.07 -3.43
C HIS A 109 -8.28 -5.03 -4.61
N ASP A 110 -8.77 -4.56 -5.73
CA ASP A 110 -8.77 -5.16 -7.06
C ASP A 110 -9.04 -6.68 -7.07
N MET A 111 -8.05 -7.50 -7.40
CA MET A 111 -8.19 -8.95 -7.45
C MET A 111 -8.64 -9.57 -6.11
N PHE A 112 -8.28 -8.96 -4.98
CA PHE A 112 -8.71 -9.44 -3.68
C PHE A 112 -10.21 -9.20 -3.48
N GLU A 113 -10.70 -7.99 -3.76
CA GLU A 113 -12.14 -7.69 -3.71
C GLU A 113 -12.92 -8.50 -4.73
N HIS A 114 -12.41 -8.64 -5.93
CA HIS A 114 -13.02 -9.45 -6.98
C HIS A 114 -13.24 -10.90 -6.57
N ARG A 115 -12.33 -11.47 -5.79
CA ARG A 115 -12.45 -12.83 -5.27
C ARG A 115 -13.39 -12.93 -4.06
N THR A 116 -13.41 -11.91 -3.21
CA THR A 116 -14.07 -11.97 -1.90
C THR A 116 -15.45 -11.34 -1.88
N LYS A 117 -15.71 -10.37 -2.76
CA LYS A 117 -16.97 -9.63 -2.83
C LYS A 117 -17.82 -10.04 -4.05
N GLY A 118 -19.09 -9.71 -3.95
CA GLY A 118 -20.05 -9.90 -5.02
C GLY A 118 -20.43 -11.35 -5.30
N ASP A 119 -21.40 -11.47 -6.18
CA ASP A 119 -21.90 -12.73 -6.69
C ASP A 119 -21.13 -13.21 -7.95
N LEU A 120 -21.60 -14.27 -8.59
CA LEU A 120 -21.01 -14.80 -9.81
C LEU A 120 -21.06 -13.79 -10.97
N TRP A 121 -22.16 -13.05 -11.09
CA TRP A 121 -22.35 -12.07 -12.15
C TRP A 121 -21.44 -10.87 -11.98
N ASP A 122 -21.26 -10.39 -10.75
CA ASP A 122 -20.31 -9.33 -10.42
C ASP A 122 -18.88 -9.73 -10.81
N ARG A 123 -18.52 -11.00 -10.60
CA ARG A 123 -17.21 -11.55 -11.00
C ARG A 123 -17.07 -11.64 -12.53
N ILE A 124 -18.08 -12.14 -13.22
CA ILE A 124 -18.07 -12.21 -14.69
C ILE A 124 -17.91 -10.81 -15.29
N ARG A 125 -18.57 -9.82 -14.71
CA ARG A 125 -18.49 -8.41 -15.15
C ARG A 125 -17.20 -7.70 -14.73
N GLY A 126 -16.38 -8.28 -13.85
CA GLY A 126 -15.18 -7.65 -13.32
C GLY A 126 -15.44 -6.42 -12.46
N LYS A 127 -16.58 -6.36 -11.77
CA LYS A 127 -17.08 -5.19 -11.00
C LYS A 127 -16.05 -4.58 -10.07
N TYR A 128 -15.21 -5.40 -9.45
CA TYR A 128 -14.23 -4.98 -8.46
C TYR A 128 -12.80 -4.88 -9.01
N LEU A 129 -12.60 -5.19 -10.29
CA LEU A 129 -11.30 -5.04 -10.94
C LEU A 129 -11.13 -3.62 -11.46
N VAL A 130 -9.94 -3.07 -11.30
CA VAL A 130 -9.57 -1.84 -11.99
C VAL A 130 -9.56 -2.10 -13.49
N PRO A 131 -10.24 -1.28 -14.31
CA PRO A 131 -10.30 -1.49 -15.75
C PRO A 131 -8.92 -1.53 -16.39
N LYS A 132 -8.70 -2.41 -17.35
CA LYS A 132 -7.43 -2.55 -18.05
C LYS A 132 -6.95 -1.25 -18.70
N LYS A 133 -7.88 -0.42 -19.18
CA LYS A 133 -7.61 0.91 -19.75
C LYS A 133 -6.93 1.82 -18.72
N GLU A 134 -7.44 1.82 -17.49
CA GLU A 134 -6.91 2.65 -16.39
C GLU A 134 -5.53 2.16 -15.96
N LEU A 135 -5.36 0.85 -15.78
CA LEU A 135 -4.06 0.26 -15.42
C LEU A 135 -2.96 0.55 -16.45
N ARG A 136 -3.31 0.69 -17.73
CA ARG A 136 -2.32 1.01 -18.78
C ARG A 136 -1.88 2.47 -18.78
N ARG A 137 -2.71 3.37 -18.27
CA ARG A 137 -2.46 4.83 -18.29
C ARG A 137 -1.88 5.36 -17.01
N ALA A 138 -2.22 4.73 -15.89
CA ALA A 138 -1.83 5.17 -14.57
C ALA A 138 -0.52 4.51 -14.12
N LYS A 139 0.25 5.22 -13.31
CA LYS A 139 1.37 4.65 -12.54
C LYS A 139 0.84 3.64 -11.54
N ILE A 140 1.56 2.55 -11.31
CA ILE A 140 1.11 1.48 -10.42
C ILE A 140 1.95 1.46 -9.15
N VAL A 141 1.30 1.63 -8.01
CA VAL A 141 1.89 1.44 -6.69
C VAL A 141 1.29 0.20 -6.05
N LEU A 142 2.10 -0.77 -5.72
CA LEU A 142 1.69 -1.93 -4.94
C LEU A 142 2.11 -1.75 -3.49
N LEU A 143 1.14 -1.42 -2.65
CA LEU A 143 1.34 -1.27 -1.22
C LEU A 143 1.17 -2.64 -0.54
N VAL A 144 2.27 -3.17 -0.03
CA VAL A 144 2.33 -4.50 0.58
C VAL A 144 2.65 -4.45 2.07
N ARG A 145 2.34 -5.51 2.75
CA ARG A 145 2.67 -5.77 4.17
C ARG A 145 2.81 -7.26 4.36
N ASP A 146 3.54 -7.69 5.39
CA ASP A 146 3.61 -9.11 5.77
C ASP A 146 2.22 -9.75 5.71
N PRO A 147 2.03 -10.79 4.88
CA PRO A 147 0.73 -11.43 4.70
C PRO A 147 0.09 -11.92 6.01
N ARG A 148 0.90 -12.29 7.01
CA ARG A 148 0.44 -12.75 8.33
C ARG A 148 -0.18 -11.60 9.11
N ASP A 149 0.47 -10.44 9.10
CA ASP A 149 -0.05 -9.23 9.75
C ASP A 149 -1.28 -8.67 9.01
N CYS A 150 -1.30 -8.75 7.67
CA CYS A 150 -2.50 -8.41 6.88
C CYS A 150 -3.66 -9.30 7.27
N PHE A 151 -3.43 -10.62 7.32
CA PHE A 151 -4.46 -11.60 7.67
C PHE A 151 -5.04 -11.34 9.05
N VAL A 152 -4.20 -11.24 10.10
CA VAL A 152 -4.66 -10.98 11.47
C VAL A 152 -5.44 -9.67 11.57
N SER A 153 -4.95 -8.61 10.92
CA SER A 153 -5.65 -7.34 10.91
C SER A 153 -6.99 -7.40 10.14
N LEU A 154 -7.10 -8.25 9.12
CA LEU A 154 -8.35 -8.52 8.40
C LEU A 154 -9.32 -9.33 9.26
N TYR A 155 -8.82 -10.37 9.95
CA TYR A 155 -9.60 -11.16 10.90
C TYR A 155 -10.24 -10.27 11.97
N VAL A 156 -9.47 -9.43 12.63
CA VAL A 156 -10.00 -8.50 13.65
C VAL A 156 -11.03 -7.53 13.06
N GLN A 157 -10.81 -7.03 11.85
CA GLN A 157 -11.81 -6.19 11.18
C GLN A 157 -13.14 -6.93 10.97
N MET A 158 -13.10 -8.16 10.45
CA MET A 158 -14.30 -8.93 10.12
C MET A 158 -15.06 -9.41 11.36
N THR A 159 -14.36 -9.67 12.44
CA THR A 159 -14.95 -10.21 13.67
C THR A 159 -15.40 -9.14 14.66
N ARG A 160 -14.72 -7.96 14.69
CA ARG A 160 -14.98 -6.95 15.74
C ARG A 160 -15.43 -5.59 15.22
N ARG A 161 -15.01 -5.21 14.00
CA ARG A 161 -15.21 -3.83 13.53
C ARG A 161 -16.30 -3.67 12.48
N ASP A 162 -16.45 -4.63 11.58
CA ASP A 162 -17.38 -4.52 10.45
C ASP A 162 -18.78 -5.05 10.83
N PRO A 163 -19.78 -4.18 11.05
CA PRO A 163 -21.14 -4.62 11.36
C PRO A 163 -21.78 -5.40 10.20
N GLY A 164 -21.36 -5.10 8.95
CA GLY A 164 -21.83 -5.75 7.73
C GLY A 164 -21.11 -7.06 7.41
N ALA A 165 -20.14 -7.48 8.23
CA ALA A 165 -19.49 -8.78 8.04
C ALA A 165 -20.53 -9.90 8.25
N PRO A 166 -20.54 -10.93 7.39
CA PRO A 166 -21.44 -12.06 7.54
C PRO A 166 -21.35 -12.67 8.94
N ALA A 167 -22.51 -12.96 9.54
CA ALA A 167 -22.59 -13.51 10.90
C ALA A 167 -21.76 -14.79 11.09
N GLU A 168 -21.58 -15.56 10.02
CA GLU A 168 -20.75 -16.75 10.00
C GLU A 168 -19.27 -16.45 10.31
N PHE A 169 -18.73 -15.27 9.88
CA PHE A 169 -17.34 -14.89 10.18
C PHE A 169 -17.14 -14.55 11.66
N LYS A 170 -18.16 -14.00 12.33
CA LYS A 170 -18.08 -13.70 13.76
C LYS A 170 -17.95 -14.94 14.63
N ARG A 171 -18.33 -16.11 14.11
CA ARG A 171 -18.26 -17.41 14.80
C ARG A 171 -17.02 -18.21 14.47
N LYS A 172 -16.30 -17.87 13.39
CA LYS A 172 -15.07 -18.57 12.99
C LYS A 172 -13.90 -18.20 13.88
N THR A 173 -13.10 -19.21 14.22
CA THR A 173 -11.82 -18.98 14.89
C THR A 173 -10.81 -18.34 13.94
N VAL A 174 -9.72 -17.81 14.49
CA VAL A 174 -8.62 -17.29 13.67
C VAL A 174 -8.04 -18.39 12.78
N SER A 175 -7.95 -19.60 13.29
CA SER A 175 -7.43 -20.78 12.58
C SER A 175 -8.32 -21.16 11.38
N ASP A 176 -9.65 -21.15 11.55
CA ASP A 176 -10.60 -21.44 10.47
C ASP A 176 -10.47 -20.41 9.33
N LEU A 177 -10.40 -19.10 9.69
CA LEU A 177 -10.27 -18.06 8.70
C LEU A 177 -8.88 -18.01 8.06
N LEU A 178 -7.82 -18.40 8.78
CA LEU A 178 -6.47 -18.52 8.21
C LEU A 178 -6.43 -19.51 7.03
N ARG A 179 -7.22 -20.60 7.14
CA ARG A 179 -7.31 -21.65 6.12
C ARG A 179 -8.39 -21.41 5.07
N ASP A 180 -9.18 -20.35 5.23
CA ASP A 180 -10.26 -20.05 4.30
C ASP A 180 -9.75 -19.83 2.86
N LYS A 181 -10.45 -20.38 1.88
CA LYS A 181 -10.02 -20.34 0.46
C LYS A 181 -10.06 -18.93 -0.15
N LYS A 182 -10.92 -18.05 0.38
CA LYS A 182 -11.13 -16.69 -0.17
C LYS A 182 -10.38 -15.62 0.62
N PHE A 183 -10.39 -15.71 1.95
CA PHE A 183 -9.88 -14.67 2.86
C PHE A 183 -8.57 -15.06 3.54
N GLY A 184 -8.23 -16.36 3.56
CA GLY A 184 -7.08 -16.86 4.28
C GLY A 184 -5.73 -16.51 3.68
N ILE A 185 -4.67 -16.91 4.39
CA ILE A 185 -3.29 -16.52 4.07
C ILE A 185 -2.87 -16.92 2.64
N ARG A 186 -3.28 -18.09 2.17
CA ARG A 186 -2.97 -18.57 0.80
C ARG A 186 -3.65 -17.71 -0.28
N ALA A 187 -4.81 -17.12 0.02
CA ALA A 187 -5.47 -16.20 -0.92
C ALA A 187 -4.74 -14.86 -1.00
N ILE A 188 -4.22 -14.37 0.12
CA ILE A 188 -3.40 -13.17 0.18
C ILE A 188 -2.13 -13.37 -0.66
N VAL A 189 -1.37 -14.44 -0.41
CA VAL A 189 -0.13 -14.77 -1.14
C VAL A 189 -0.38 -14.88 -2.65
N ARG A 190 -1.42 -15.62 -3.06
CA ARG A 190 -1.77 -15.74 -4.49
C ARG A 190 -2.10 -14.40 -5.13
N THR A 191 -2.77 -13.51 -4.41
CA THR A 191 -3.12 -12.19 -4.95
C THR A 191 -1.89 -11.32 -5.10
N MET A 192 -0.98 -11.33 -4.13
CA MET A 192 0.28 -10.58 -4.20
C MET A 192 1.13 -11.05 -5.38
N ASN A 193 1.34 -12.36 -5.52
CA ASN A 193 2.09 -12.93 -6.64
C ASN A 193 1.44 -12.59 -8.00
N ALA A 194 0.10 -12.62 -8.08
CA ALA A 194 -0.60 -12.28 -9.32
C ALA A 194 -0.38 -10.82 -9.74
N TRP A 195 -0.36 -9.88 -8.79
CA TRP A 195 -0.04 -8.49 -9.10
C TRP A 195 1.42 -8.31 -9.52
N LEU A 196 2.35 -8.95 -8.81
CA LEU A 196 3.77 -8.88 -9.19
C LEU A 196 3.98 -9.40 -10.61
N ASN A 197 3.42 -10.57 -10.93
CA ASN A 197 3.50 -11.15 -12.27
C ASN A 197 2.85 -10.26 -13.35
N GLU A 198 1.79 -9.52 -13.00
CA GLU A 198 1.12 -8.63 -13.95
C GLU A 198 1.90 -7.34 -14.21
N PHE A 199 2.57 -6.79 -13.19
CA PHE A 199 3.12 -5.44 -13.25
C PHE A 199 4.66 -5.33 -13.20
N SER A 200 5.40 -6.39 -12.82
CA SER A 200 6.85 -6.33 -12.64
C SER A 200 7.67 -5.93 -13.88
N GLY A 201 7.10 -6.06 -15.07
CA GLY A 201 7.74 -5.64 -16.32
C GLY A 201 7.52 -4.17 -16.70
N ARG A 202 6.92 -3.35 -15.84
CA ARG A 202 6.62 -1.94 -16.14
C ARG A 202 7.63 -1.01 -15.44
N ASP A 203 8.05 0.04 -16.14
CA ASP A 203 8.94 1.07 -15.58
C ASP A 203 8.22 1.99 -14.58
N ASP A 204 6.90 2.10 -14.69
CA ASP A 204 6.04 2.92 -13.81
C ASP A 204 5.37 2.10 -12.69
N PHE A 205 5.96 0.96 -12.34
CA PHE A 205 5.55 0.09 -11.24
C PHE A 205 6.49 0.21 -10.04
N THR A 206 5.93 0.37 -8.86
CA THR A 206 6.70 0.46 -7.60
C THR A 206 6.03 -0.34 -6.50
N ILE A 207 6.85 -1.06 -5.72
CA ILE A 207 6.41 -1.73 -4.48
C ILE A 207 6.79 -0.85 -3.29
N ILE A 208 5.81 -0.59 -2.42
CA ILE A 208 6.02 0.08 -1.14
C ILE A 208 5.63 -0.88 -0.02
N ARG A 209 6.58 -1.17 0.86
CA ARG A 209 6.34 -2.03 2.03
C ARG A 209 5.85 -1.19 3.20
N TYR A 210 4.84 -1.67 3.89
CA TYR A 210 4.35 -1.06 5.13
C TYR A 210 5.44 -0.95 6.19
N GLU A 211 6.29 -1.96 6.28
CA GLU A 211 7.40 -2.04 7.22
C GLU A 211 8.41 -0.92 6.93
N SER A 212 8.80 -0.72 5.67
CA SER A 212 9.69 0.37 5.27
C SER A 212 9.09 1.75 5.53
N LEU A 213 7.76 1.91 5.30
CA LEU A 213 7.05 3.13 5.68
C LEU A 213 7.10 3.38 7.19
N ARG A 214 7.06 2.33 8.01
CA ARG A 214 7.16 2.45 9.48
C ARG A 214 8.56 2.82 9.95
N GLU A 215 9.58 2.28 9.31
CA GLU A 215 10.99 2.50 9.65
C GLU A 215 11.48 3.88 9.19
N ALA A 216 11.17 4.25 7.94
CA ALA A 216 11.64 5.47 7.32
C ALA A 216 10.51 6.20 6.56
N PRO A 217 9.50 6.76 7.25
CA PRO A 217 8.33 7.34 6.61
C PRO A 217 8.69 8.49 5.66
N ALA A 218 9.57 9.39 6.07
CA ALA A 218 9.94 10.55 5.27
C ALA A 218 10.56 10.16 3.91
N GLY A 219 11.47 9.18 3.89
CA GLY A 219 12.10 8.70 2.66
C GLY A 219 11.10 8.05 1.71
N ASN A 220 10.27 7.15 2.24
CA ASN A 220 9.29 6.43 1.44
C ASN A 220 8.17 7.34 0.91
N PHE A 221 7.69 8.29 1.70
CA PHE A 221 6.68 9.26 1.22
C PHE A 221 7.26 10.22 0.19
N ARG A 222 8.53 10.62 0.30
CA ARG A 222 9.21 11.43 -0.72
C ARG A 222 9.31 10.67 -2.04
N THR A 223 9.69 9.40 -2.01
CA THR A 223 9.71 8.53 -3.19
C THR A 223 8.31 8.42 -3.82
N LEU A 224 7.27 8.30 -3.00
CA LEU A 224 5.90 8.23 -3.48
C LEU A 224 5.44 9.55 -4.14
N LEU A 225 5.77 10.70 -3.55
CA LEU A 225 5.50 12.01 -4.14
C LEU A 225 6.23 12.19 -5.48
N ALA A 226 7.51 11.83 -5.56
CA ALA A 226 8.28 11.88 -6.80
C ALA A 226 7.67 10.99 -7.89
N LEU A 227 7.22 9.79 -7.54
CA LEU A 227 6.48 8.92 -8.46
C LEU A 227 5.20 9.60 -8.97
N LEU A 228 4.50 10.36 -8.13
CA LEU A 228 3.28 11.08 -8.52
C LEU A 228 3.57 12.35 -9.33
N GLY A 229 4.83 12.74 -9.50
CA GLY A 229 5.25 13.91 -10.27
C GLY A 229 5.71 15.10 -9.42
N GLU A 230 5.60 15.00 -8.10
CA GLU A 230 6.08 16.00 -7.15
C GLU A 230 7.55 15.71 -6.79
N THR A 231 8.46 16.08 -7.69
CA THR A 231 9.90 15.79 -7.55
C THR A 231 10.61 16.74 -6.58
N THR A 232 10.09 17.93 -6.38
CA THR A 232 10.61 18.96 -5.46
C THR A 232 9.52 19.38 -4.48
N PRO A 233 9.19 18.53 -3.50
CA PRO A 233 8.12 18.82 -2.56
C PRO A 233 8.46 20.03 -1.68
N ASP A 234 7.45 20.86 -1.38
CA ASP A 234 7.56 21.88 -0.34
C ASP A 234 7.79 21.19 1.01
N MET A 235 8.96 21.41 1.59
CA MET A 235 9.39 20.67 2.78
C MET A 235 8.62 21.07 4.04
N SER A 236 8.07 22.28 4.13
CA SER A 236 7.21 22.69 5.24
C SER A 236 5.89 21.92 5.18
N ILE A 237 5.24 21.93 4.03
CA ILE A 237 3.99 21.18 3.79
C ILE A 237 4.22 19.67 3.95
N PHE A 238 5.37 19.18 3.48
CA PHE A 238 5.73 17.78 3.61
C PHE A 238 5.83 17.36 5.08
N GLN A 239 6.50 18.14 5.92
CA GLN A 239 6.63 17.86 7.35
C GLN A 239 5.27 17.90 8.05
N GLU A 240 4.44 18.88 7.75
CA GLU A 240 3.09 18.96 8.30
C GLU A 240 2.22 17.77 7.91
N ALA A 241 2.31 17.30 6.64
CA ALA A 241 1.60 16.12 6.19
C ALA A 241 2.09 14.84 6.88
N LEU A 242 3.40 14.73 7.14
CA LEU A 242 3.98 13.64 7.93
C LEU A 242 3.40 13.63 9.35
N ASP A 243 3.42 14.78 10.03
CA ASP A 243 2.93 14.91 11.40
C ASP A 243 1.42 14.67 11.48
N PHE A 244 0.66 15.21 10.53
CA PHE A 244 -0.78 14.98 10.42
C PHE A 244 -1.12 13.49 10.25
N SER A 245 -0.34 12.77 9.44
CA SER A 245 -0.56 11.35 9.17
C SER A 245 0.11 10.40 10.16
N ARG A 246 0.76 10.88 11.22
CA ARG A 246 1.35 10.04 12.26
C ARG A 246 0.31 9.12 12.89
N PHE A 247 0.77 7.95 13.30
CA PHE A 247 -0.09 6.91 13.86
C PHE A 247 -0.92 7.41 15.05
N ASP A 248 -0.27 8.07 16.02
CA ASP A 248 -0.89 8.62 17.21
C ASP A 248 -1.93 9.70 16.88
N ASN A 249 -1.63 10.58 15.92
CA ASN A 249 -2.56 11.60 15.47
C ASN A 249 -3.76 10.98 14.75
N MET A 250 -3.52 10.06 13.81
CA MET A 250 -4.61 9.36 13.12
C MET A 250 -5.53 8.59 14.07
N GLN A 251 -4.97 8.02 15.14
CA GLN A 251 -5.76 7.33 16.17
C GLN A 251 -6.64 8.32 16.95
N LYS A 252 -6.10 9.49 17.31
CA LYS A 252 -6.87 10.57 17.93
C LYS A 252 -7.99 11.08 17.02
N LEU A 253 -7.70 11.31 15.75
CA LEU A 253 -8.68 11.76 14.76
C LEU A 253 -9.79 10.72 14.54
N GLU A 254 -9.45 9.43 14.52
CA GLU A 254 -10.43 8.35 14.45
C GLU A 254 -11.32 8.31 15.68
N ALA A 255 -10.75 8.41 16.88
CA ALA A 255 -11.48 8.43 18.15
C ALA A 255 -12.43 9.63 18.27
N ALA A 256 -11.99 10.79 17.80
CA ALA A 256 -12.77 12.02 17.83
C ALA A 256 -13.88 12.05 16.75
N GLY A 257 -13.89 11.07 15.81
CA GLY A 257 -14.80 11.14 14.65
C GLY A 257 -14.58 12.39 13.80
N ALA A 258 -13.31 12.83 13.70
CA ALA A 258 -12.94 14.12 13.12
C ALA A 258 -13.34 14.29 11.64
N PHE A 259 -13.68 13.19 10.95
CA PHE A 259 -14.07 13.21 9.55
C PHE A 259 -15.42 12.52 9.35
N ASP A 260 -16.28 13.12 8.58
CA ASP A 260 -17.52 12.48 8.12
C ASP A 260 -17.20 11.49 6.99
N SER A 261 -16.38 10.50 7.31
CA SER A 261 -15.92 9.48 6.37
C SER A 261 -15.93 8.10 7.00
N LYS A 262 -16.45 7.12 6.27
CA LYS A 262 -16.40 5.70 6.63
C LYS A 262 -14.96 5.14 6.56
N ILE A 263 -14.02 5.89 5.98
CA ILE A 263 -12.64 5.46 5.79
C ILE A 263 -11.88 5.42 7.12
N LEU A 264 -12.10 6.40 8.00
CA LEU A 264 -11.43 6.50 9.31
C LEU A 264 -12.49 6.65 10.40
N ARG A 265 -13.13 5.55 10.76
CA ARG A 265 -14.18 5.48 11.77
C ARG A 265 -14.07 4.18 12.56
N PRO A 266 -14.10 4.22 13.91
CA PRO A 266 -14.11 3.00 14.72
C PRO A 266 -15.45 2.27 14.61
N GLY A 267 -15.47 0.98 14.89
CA GLY A 267 -16.71 0.21 15.05
C GLY A 267 -17.45 0.56 16.35
N ASP A 268 -16.71 0.59 17.46
CA ASP A 268 -17.12 1.09 18.79
C ASP A 268 -15.97 1.90 19.39
N VAL A 269 -16.23 3.16 19.74
CA VAL A 269 -15.22 4.06 20.33
C VAL A 269 -14.67 3.52 21.66
N ARG A 270 -15.45 2.71 22.38
CA ARG A 270 -15.07 2.11 23.67
C ARG A 270 -14.22 0.84 23.51
N ASP A 271 -14.18 0.23 22.32
CA ASP A 271 -13.36 -0.94 22.03
C ASP A 271 -12.14 -0.56 21.18
N PRO A 272 -10.93 -0.46 21.79
CA PRO A 272 -9.69 -0.15 21.04
C PRO A 272 -9.38 -1.14 19.91
N GLU A 273 -9.87 -2.38 20.01
CA GLU A 273 -9.68 -3.40 18.96
C GLU A 273 -10.58 -3.14 17.72
N SER A 274 -11.62 -2.31 17.86
CA SER A 274 -12.49 -1.92 16.76
C SER A 274 -11.94 -0.79 15.89
N PHE A 275 -10.85 -0.16 16.30
CA PHE A 275 -10.23 0.94 15.56
C PHE A 275 -9.57 0.45 14.27
N LYS A 276 -9.59 1.28 13.24
CA LYS A 276 -8.83 1.05 12.03
C LYS A 276 -7.36 1.29 12.24
N VAL A 277 -7.01 2.36 12.98
CA VAL A 277 -5.66 2.67 13.44
C VAL A 277 -5.46 2.03 14.81
N ARG A 278 -5.37 0.70 14.84
CA ARG A 278 -5.42 -0.09 16.06
C ARG A 278 -4.08 -0.16 16.81
N ARG A 279 -3.10 -0.83 16.27
CA ARG A 279 -1.80 -1.09 16.90
C ARG A 279 -0.61 -0.74 16.00
N GLY A 280 -0.75 -0.84 14.68
CA GLY A 280 0.32 -0.58 13.73
C GLY A 280 1.58 -1.45 13.92
N LYS A 281 1.48 -2.57 14.64
CA LYS A 281 2.60 -3.42 15.05
C LYS A 281 3.07 -4.29 13.90
N ILE A 282 4.39 -4.37 13.68
CA ILE A 282 5.04 -5.31 12.78
C ILE A 282 5.25 -6.62 13.54
N GLY A 283 4.90 -7.75 12.92
CA GLY A 283 5.01 -9.07 13.56
C GLY A 283 3.94 -9.34 14.61
N GLY A 284 2.89 -8.50 14.69
CA GLY A 284 1.81 -8.64 15.65
C GLY A 284 0.98 -9.92 15.49
N TYR A 285 1.10 -10.60 14.36
CA TYR A 285 0.43 -11.88 14.10
C TYR A 285 0.78 -12.97 15.12
N ARG A 286 1.97 -12.89 15.74
CA ARG A 286 2.44 -13.86 16.74
C ARG A 286 1.57 -13.90 18.00
N GLU A 287 0.85 -12.82 18.28
CA GLU A 287 -0.06 -12.73 19.44
C GLU A 287 -1.42 -13.42 19.17
N TYR A 288 -1.73 -13.70 17.94
CA TYR A 288 -3.02 -14.25 17.51
C TYR A 288 -2.94 -15.67 16.97
N LEU A 289 -1.82 -16.02 16.35
CA LEU A 289 -1.63 -17.31 15.70
C LEU A 289 -0.95 -18.31 16.66
N SER A 290 -1.55 -19.47 16.83
CA SER A 290 -0.92 -20.59 17.51
C SER A 290 0.37 -21.03 16.80
N THR A 291 1.19 -21.84 17.46
CA THR A 291 2.40 -22.41 16.83
C THR A 291 2.08 -23.18 15.55
N GLU A 292 0.98 -23.93 15.53
CA GLU A 292 0.51 -24.66 14.36
C GLU A 292 0.05 -23.73 13.24
N ASP A 293 -0.69 -22.66 13.58
CA ASP A 293 -1.11 -21.66 12.61
C ASP A 293 0.07 -20.90 12.03
N GLN A 294 1.09 -20.62 12.84
CA GLN A 294 2.32 -19.97 12.36
C GLN A 294 3.08 -20.88 11.38
N LYS A 295 3.14 -22.21 11.63
CA LYS A 295 3.73 -23.19 10.69
C LYS A 295 2.95 -23.19 9.38
N TYR A 296 1.61 -23.27 9.44
CA TYR A 296 0.77 -23.22 8.24
C TYR A 296 0.95 -21.92 7.45
N ALA A 297 1.04 -20.79 8.15
CA ALA A 297 1.29 -19.51 7.52
C ALA A 297 2.68 -19.43 6.88
N ALA A 298 3.72 -19.97 7.54
CA ALA A 298 5.07 -20.04 6.98
C ALA A 298 5.12 -20.89 5.70
N GLU A 299 4.42 -22.05 5.67
CA GLU A 299 4.27 -22.84 4.45
C GLU A 299 3.57 -22.09 3.33
N ALA A 300 2.56 -21.28 3.65
CA ALA A 300 1.91 -20.44 2.65
C ALA A 300 2.86 -19.35 2.12
N LEU A 301 3.68 -18.73 3.00
CA LEU A 301 4.65 -17.71 2.64
C LEU A 301 5.83 -18.27 1.81
N SER A 302 6.21 -19.55 1.97
CA SER A 302 7.23 -20.14 1.09
C SER A 302 6.87 -20.13 -0.39
N LYS A 303 5.61 -19.86 -0.72
CA LYS A 303 5.10 -19.67 -2.09
C LYS A 303 4.99 -18.20 -2.50
N LEU A 304 5.30 -17.27 -1.61
CA LEU A 304 5.35 -15.86 -1.93
C LEU A 304 6.60 -15.57 -2.74
N ASP A 305 6.45 -14.76 -3.78
CA ASP A 305 7.59 -14.34 -4.60
C ASP A 305 8.62 -13.57 -3.75
N SER A 306 9.90 -13.90 -3.93
CA SER A 306 11.01 -13.30 -3.19
C SER A 306 11.16 -11.80 -3.43
N GLY A 307 10.63 -11.27 -4.53
CA GLY A 307 10.61 -9.83 -4.83
C GLY A 307 9.87 -8.98 -3.80
N PHE A 308 9.06 -9.59 -2.92
CA PHE A 308 8.43 -8.87 -1.81
C PHE A 308 9.33 -8.71 -0.58
N GLY A 309 10.38 -9.53 -0.43
CA GLY A 309 11.32 -9.46 0.69
C GLY A 309 10.73 -9.87 2.05
N TYR A 310 9.80 -10.85 2.10
CA TYR A 310 9.23 -11.42 3.32
C TYR A 310 9.69 -12.86 3.55
#